data_1eacf747e690f18fca51c5b58be52508
#
_entry.id   1eacf747e690f18fca51c5b58be52508
#
_cell.length_a   1.000
_cell.length_b   1.000
_cell.length_c   1.000
_cell.angle_alpha   90.00
_cell.angle_beta   90.00
_cell.angle_gamma   90.00
#
_symmetry.space_group_name_H-M   'P 1'
#
loop_
_entity.id
_entity.type
_entity.pdbx_description
1 polymer ?
#
loop_
_entity_poly.entity_id
_entity_poly.type
_entity_poly.pdbx_seq_one_letter_code
_entity_poly.pdbx_strand_id
1 'polypeptide(L)'
;MKTIKRQSMLYKTGVEYGDYTLNHVQGCAHGCKYPCYAMQMAKRFGKVKTYEDWCEPKLAENALEILDKEIPKLREKINSVHLCFTTDPFMVGYPEVSQMSIEIIKKLNAFDIKCSTLTKGVLPFELSQLSKENEYGITLVSLDDDFRERFEPNTTPFDERIAALRDLHEAGCYTWVSIEPYPTPNIIKQNLDDILEAVGFVDRIVFGRMHYNKLVTEYT
;
A
#
# COMPACT_ATOMS: atom_id res chain seq x y z
N MET A 1 14.52 -8.40 10.30
CA MET A 1 13.63 -7.40 10.96
C MET A 1 13.04 -7.93 12.28
N LYS A 2 12.39 -7.07 13.11
CA LYS A 2 11.65 -7.51 14.29
C LYS A 2 10.39 -8.27 13.90
N THR A 3 9.94 -9.22 14.73
CA THR A 3 8.71 -9.99 14.49
C THR A 3 7.67 -9.78 15.59
N ILE A 4 6.41 -10.05 15.27
CA ILE A 4 5.28 -10.09 16.19
C ILE A 4 4.40 -11.30 15.89
N LYS A 5 3.63 -11.74 16.90
CA LYS A 5 2.56 -12.73 16.70
C LYS A 5 1.21 -12.05 16.66
N ARG A 6 0.35 -12.53 15.77
CA ARG A 6 -1.03 -12.11 15.61
C ARG A 6 -1.98 -13.21 16.06
N GLN A 7 -3.22 -12.86 16.39
CA GLN A 7 -4.28 -13.82 16.71
C GLN A 7 -5.20 -14.03 15.50
N SER A 8 -5.31 -13.05 14.62
CA SER A 8 -6.13 -13.05 13.42
C SER A 8 -5.46 -12.22 12.34
N MET A 9 -5.71 -12.55 11.08
CA MET A 9 -5.16 -11.85 9.92
C MET A 9 -6.24 -11.20 9.05
N LEU A 10 -7.39 -11.85 8.84
CA LEU A 10 -8.44 -11.39 7.95
C LEU A 10 -9.50 -10.59 8.71
N TYR A 11 -9.69 -9.33 8.31
CA TYR A 11 -10.65 -8.41 8.89
C TYR A 11 -11.57 -7.86 7.83
N LYS A 12 -12.88 -7.86 8.11
CA LYS A 12 -13.85 -7.17 7.24
C LYS A 12 -13.56 -5.68 7.23
N THR A 13 -13.62 -5.06 6.05
CA THR A 13 -13.40 -3.63 5.88
C THR A 13 -14.56 -3.00 5.09
N GLY A 14 -14.80 -1.72 5.30
CA GLY A 14 -15.71 -0.91 4.50
C GLY A 14 -15.00 0.01 3.51
N VAL A 15 -13.69 -0.17 3.32
CA VAL A 15 -12.90 0.63 2.39
C VAL A 15 -13.04 0.07 0.98
N GLU A 16 -13.10 0.94 -0.01
CA GLU A 16 -13.41 0.63 -1.41
C GLU A 16 -12.41 -0.30 -2.15
N TYR A 17 -11.26 -0.62 -1.53
CA TYR A 17 -10.21 -1.45 -2.14
C TYR A 17 -10.42 -2.96 -1.95
N GLY A 18 -11.43 -3.38 -1.20
CA GLY A 18 -11.75 -4.77 -0.94
C GLY A 18 -12.77 -4.93 0.17
N ASP A 19 -13.38 -6.09 0.29
CA ASP A 19 -14.33 -6.39 1.37
C ASP A 19 -13.65 -6.94 2.64
N TYR A 20 -12.44 -7.45 2.50
CA TYR A 20 -11.54 -7.82 3.61
C TYR A 20 -10.16 -7.17 3.44
N THR A 21 -9.47 -7.03 4.56
CA THR A 21 -8.08 -6.57 4.60
C THR A 21 -7.26 -7.42 5.55
N LEU A 22 -5.96 -7.46 5.31
CA LEU A 22 -4.99 -8.00 6.26
C LEU A 22 -3.74 -7.10 6.31
N ASN A 23 -3.11 -7.07 7.49
CA ASN A 23 -1.87 -6.35 7.70
C ASN A 23 -0.85 -7.29 8.33
N HIS A 24 0.03 -7.87 7.51
CA HIS A 24 1.09 -8.78 7.96
C HIS A 24 2.33 -8.04 8.47
N VAL A 25 2.34 -6.73 8.41
CA VAL A 25 3.37 -5.87 8.98
C VAL A 25 2.73 -4.77 9.83
N GLN A 26 3.38 -4.38 10.91
CA GLN A 26 3.03 -3.24 11.77
C GLN A 26 4.15 -2.22 11.72
N GLY A 27 3.83 -0.95 11.47
CA GLY A 27 4.78 0.11 11.20
C GLY A 27 5.17 0.18 9.73
N CYS A 28 5.79 1.27 9.31
CA CYS A 28 6.15 1.52 7.92
C CYS A 28 7.43 2.35 7.84
N ALA A 29 8.50 1.77 7.27
CA ALA A 29 9.80 2.41 7.14
C ALA A 29 9.81 3.56 6.12
N HIS A 30 8.81 3.67 5.24
CA HIS A 30 8.70 4.79 4.31
C HIS A 30 8.65 6.15 5.01
N GLY A 31 8.14 6.20 6.25
CA GLY A 31 8.23 7.37 7.12
C GLY A 31 7.63 8.64 6.52
N CYS A 32 6.52 8.54 5.80
CA CYS A 32 5.87 9.69 5.16
C CYS A 32 5.58 10.81 6.16
N LYS A 33 5.97 12.05 5.82
CA LYS A 33 5.96 13.23 6.70
C LYS A 33 4.75 14.15 6.50
N TYR A 34 3.96 13.98 5.45
CA TYR A 34 2.59 14.49 5.51
C TYR A 34 1.82 13.61 6.52
N PRO A 35 0.75 14.11 7.19
CA PRO A 35 0.18 13.33 8.29
C PRO A 35 -0.32 11.96 7.80
N CYS A 36 0.54 10.94 7.98
CA CYS A 36 0.19 9.56 7.67
C CYS A 36 -0.93 9.12 8.63
N TYR A 37 -2.13 8.90 8.09
CA TYR A 37 -3.28 8.53 8.89
C TYR A 37 -3.04 7.22 9.66
N ALA A 38 -2.34 6.27 9.05
CA ALA A 38 -2.05 4.97 9.67
C ALA A 38 -1.14 5.11 10.90
N MET A 39 -0.13 5.99 10.84
CA MET A 39 0.69 6.33 12.00
C MET A 39 -0.16 7.00 13.10
N GLN A 40 -1.03 7.96 12.74
CA GLN A 40 -1.90 8.62 13.71
C GLN A 40 -2.84 7.62 14.40
N MET A 41 -3.43 6.70 13.63
CA MET A 41 -4.25 5.62 14.18
C MET A 41 -3.44 4.69 15.08
N ALA A 42 -2.22 4.30 14.67
CA ALA A 42 -1.35 3.47 15.50
C ALA A 42 -0.99 4.14 16.83
N LYS A 43 -0.71 5.45 16.81
CA LYS A 43 -0.50 6.25 18.04
C LYS A 43 -1.76 6.32 18.91
N ARG A 44 -2.91 6.60 18.31
CA ARG A 44 -4.20 6.69 19.02
C ARG A 44 -4.56 5.39 19.74
N PHE A 45 -4.25 4.24 19.15
CA PHE A 45 -4.47 2.92 19.74
C PHE A 45 -3.29 2.39 20.57
N GLY A 46 -2.29 3.22 20.85
CA GLY A 46 -1.14 2.85 21.68
C GLY A 46 -0.21 1.79 21.11
N LYS A 47 -0.32 1.52 19.79
CA LYS A 47 0.52 0.52 19.09
C LYS A 47 1.95 1.02 18.86
N VAL A 48 2.13 2.31 18.76
CA VAL A 48 3.41 3.01 18.64
C VAL A 48 3.37 4.29 19.46
N LYS A 49 4.53 4.74 19.97
CA LYS A 49 4.65 5.94 20.80
C LYS A 49 5.24 7.12 20.02
N THR A 50 6.26 6.86 19.23
CA THR A 50 7.03 7.88 18.53
C THR A 50 6.98 7.66 17.01
N TYR A 51 7.55 8.61 16.27
CA TYR A 51 7.74 8.48 14.82
C TYR A 51 8.73 7.36 14.49
N GLU A 52 9.79 7.27 15.28
CA GLU A 52 10.85 6.26 15.14
C GLU A 52 10.27 4.86 15.37
N ASP A 53 9.44 4.67 16.41
CA ASP A 53 8.70 3.41 16.64
C ASP A 53 7.85 3.01 15.42
N TRP A 54 7.25 3.99 14.75
CA TRP A 54 6.46 3.75 13.54
C TRP A 54 7.33 3.31 12.37
N CYS A 55 8.50 3.93 12.21
CA CYS A 55 9.44 3.64 11.13
C CYS A 55 10.24 2.34 11.33
N GLU A 56 10.07 1.65 12.46
CA GLU A 56 10.61 0.31 12.71
C GLU A 56 9.53 -0.77 12.45
N PRO A 57 9.41 -1.32 11.22
CA PRO A 57 8.37 -2.29 10.91
C PRO A 57 8.61 -3.63 11.61
N LYS A 58 7.51 -4.30 11.96
CA LYS A 58 7.49 -5.61 12.63
C LYS A 58 6.64 -6.57 11.82
N LEU A 59 7.22 -7.69 11.39
CA LEU A 59 6.57 -8.71 10.57
C LEU A 59 5.74 -9.67 11.44
N ALA A 60 4.53 -10.00 11.01
CA ALA A 60 3.72 -11.04 11.64
C ALA A 60 4.25 -12.44 11.23
N GLU A 61 5.12 -13.02 12.07
CA GLU A 61 5.82 -14.27 11.75
C GLU A 61 4.89 -15.48 11.56
N ASN A 62 3.70 -15.45 12.18
CA ASN A 62 2.70 -16.51 12.11
C ASN A 62 1.54 -16.22 11.13
N ALA A 63 1.73 -15.27 10.20
CA ALA A 63 0.67 -14.83 9.29
C ALA A 63 0.12 -16.00 8.44
N LEU A 64 1.00 -16.80 7.84
CA LEU A 64 0.60 -17.90 6.97
C LEU A 64 -0.12 -19.02 7.72
N GLU A 65 0.32 -19.33 8.95
CA GLU A 65 -0.34 -20.34 9.81
C GLU A 65 -1.76 -19.92 10.20
N ILE A 66 -1.98 -18.63 10.45
CA ILE A 66 -3.31 -18.10 10.75
C ILE A 66 -4.20 -18.17 9.51
N LEU A 67 -3.67 -17.80 8.35
CA LEU A 67 -4.41 -17.84 7.08
C LEU A 67 -4.83 -19.28 6.72
N ASP A 68 -4.02 -20.31 7.01
CA ASP A 68 -4.40 -21.72 6.83
C ASP A 68 -5.67 -22.09 7.59
N LYS A 69 -5.94 -21.42 8.71
CA LYS A 69 -7.11 -21.67 9.56
C LYS A 69 -8.29 -20.76 9.23
N GLU A 70 -8.02 -19.52 8.79
CA GLU A 70 -9.04 -18.51 8.57
C GLU A 70 -9.65 -18.60 7.16
N ILE A 71 -8.84 -18.80 6.12
CA ILE A 71 -9.32 -18.84 4.73
C ILE A 71 -10.43 -19.87 4.53
N PRO A 72 -10.28 -21.17 4.95
CA PRO A 72 -11.33 -22.15 4.74
C PRO A 72 -12.66 -21.80 5.43
N LYS A 73 -12.60 -21.08 6.57
CA LYS A 73 -13.79 -20.67 7.33
C LYS A 73 -14.50 -19.45 6.75
N LEU A 74 -13.76 -18.60 6.07
CA LEU A 74 -14.23 -17.31 5.59
C LEU A 74 -14.41 -17.27 4.06
N ARG A 75 -13.97 -18.32 3.33
CA ARG A 75 -13.92 -18.36 1.87
C ARG A 75 -15.21 -17.86 1.21
N GLU A 76 -16.37 -18.37 1.64
CA GLU A 76 -17.68 -18.02 1.09
C GLU A 76 -18.11 -16.57 1.35
N LYS A 77 -17.38 -15.86 2.24
CA LYS A 77 -17.68 -14.47 2.62
C LYS A 77 -16.72 -13.47 2.01
N ILE A 78 -15.61 -13.95 1.40
CA ILE A 78 -14.54 -13.10 0.89
C ILE A 78 -14.59 -13.10 -0.64
N ASN A 79 -14.77 -11.92 -1.24
CA ASN A 79 -14.59 -11.71 -2.67
C ASN A 79 -13.18 -11.21 -2.99
N SER A 80 -12.67 -10.29 -2.15
CA SER A 80 -11.34 -9.71 -2.35
C SER A 80 -10.67 -9.34 -1.02
N VAL A 81 -9.34 -9.38 -1.00
CA VAL A 81 -8.53 -8.99 0.14
C VAL A 81 -7.56 -7.88 -0.25
N HIS A 82 -7.65 -6.74 0.42
CA HIS A 82 -6.64 -5.68 0.28
C HIS A 82 -5.50 -5.90 1.29
N LEU A 83 -4.26 -6.01 0.78
CA LEU A 83 -3.07 -6.21 1.61
C LEU A 83 -2.56 -4.88 2.16
N CYS A 84 -2.23 -4.87 3.45
CA CYS A 84 -1.50 -3.77 4.09
C CYS A 84 -2.19 -2.40 4.01
N PHE A 85 -3.49 -2.35 4.26
CA PHE A 85 -4.23 -1.08 4.27
C PHE A 85 -3.62 0.01 5.19
N THR A 86 -2.97 -0.38 6.29
CA THR A 86 -2.34 0.56 7.24
C THR A 86 -0.81 0.60 7.16
N THR A 87 -0.20 -0.11 6.22
CA THR A 87 1.25 -0.19 6.05
C THR A 87 1.58 -0.31 4.56
N ASP A 88 2.70 -0.94 4.20
CA ASP A 88 3.08 -1.12 2.80
C ASP A 88 3.51 -2.57 2.54
N PRO A 89 2.93 -3.27 1.54
CA PRO A 89 3.23 -4.67 1.26
C PRO A 89 4.56 -4.90 0.53
N PHE A 90 5.15 -3.85 -0.08
CA PHE A 90 6.42 -3.92 -0.82
C PHE A 90 7.38 -2.84 -0.33
N MET A 91 7.57 -2.80 0.98
CA MET A 91 8.31 -1.78 1.70
C MET A 91 9.78 -1.77 1.32
N VAL A 92 10.31 -0.62 0.92
CA VAL A 92 11.72 -0.41 0.54
C VAL A 92 12.64 -0.81 1.69
N GLY A 93 13.69 -1.60 1.39
CA GLY A 93 14.68 -2.07 2.37
C GLY A 93 14.23 -3.26 3.22
N TYR A 94 13.03 -3.81 2.99
CA TYR A 94 12.49 -4.95 3.75
C TYR A 94 12.01 -6.07 2.82
N PRO A 95 12.93 -6.82 2.18
CA PRO A 95 12.57 -7.89 1.26
C PRO A 95 11.72 -9.00 1.90
N GLU A 96 11.84 -9.23 3.23
CA GLU A 96 11.02 -10.17 3.97
C GLU A 96 9.53 -9.77 3.98
N VAL A 97 9.22 -8.47 3.97
CA VAL A 97 7.85 -7.97 3.86
C VAL A 97 7.29 -8.30 2.48
N SER A 98 8.06 -8.02 1.42
CA SER A 98 7.67 -8.33 0.03
C SER A 98 7.48 -9.82 -0.19
N GLN A 99 8.39 -10.64 0.31
CA GLN A 99 8.27 -12.10 0.22
C GLN A 99 7.01 -12.61 0.92
N MET A 100 6.74 -12.14 2.13
CA MET A 100 5.53 -12.51 2.87
C MET A 100 4.27 -12.07 2.11
N SER A 101 4.27 -10.89 1.49
CA SER A 101 3.15 -10.42 0.66
C SER A 101 2.87 -11.37 -0.50
N ILE A 102 3.90 -11.80 -1.22
CA ILE A 102 3.79 -12.74 -2.34
C ILE A 102 3.24 -14.09 -1.87
N GLU A 103 3.75 -14.63 -0.77
CA GLU A 103 3.27 -15.90 -0.22
C GLU A 103 1.80 -15.82 0.25
N ILE A 104 1.41 -14.69 0.84
CA ILE A 104 0.01 -14.44 1.20
C ILE A 104 -0.88 -14.39 -0.04
N ILE A 105 -0.46 -13.67 -1.10
CA ILE A 105 -1.23 -13.59 -2.35
C ILE A 105 -1.37 -14.99 -2.98
N LYS A 106 -0.26 -15.75 -3.08
CA LYS A 106 -0.30 -17.15 -3.57
C LYS A 106 -1.30 -17.99 -2.79
N LYS A 107 -1.28 -17.87 -1.45
CA LYS A 107 -2.19 -18.62 -0.59
C LYS A 107 -3.66 -18.24 -0.80
N LEU A 108 -3.97 -16.95 -0.91
CA LEU A 108 -5.33 -16.47 -1.18
C LEU A 108 -5.81 -16.90 -2.58
N ASN A 109 -4.95 -16.75 -3.60
CA ASN A 109 -5.26 -17.18 -4.97
C ASN A 109 -5.51 -18.67 -5.10
N ALA A 110 -4.87 -19.53 -4.27
CA ALA A 110 -5.13 -20.97 -4.24
C ALA A 110 -6.57 -21.32 -3.77
N PHE A 111 -7.29 -20.37 -3.21
CA PHE A 111 -8.71 -20.44 -2.84
C PHE A 111 -9.59 -19.54 -3.72
N ASP A 112 -9.14 -19.14 -4.89
CA ASP A 112 -9.84 -18.23 -5.81
C ASP A 112 -10.26 -16.90 -5.15
N ILE A 113 -9.46 -16.39 -4.22
CA ILE A 113 -9.64 -15.08 -3.60
C ILE A 113 -8.69 -14.10 -4.28
N LYS A 114 -9.24 -13.08 -4.94
CA LYS A 114 -8.43 -12.03 -5.55
C LYS A 114 -7.85 -11.08 -4.50
N CYS A 115 -6.68 -10.53 -4.81
CA CYS A 115 -5.96 -9.61 -3.94
C CYS A 115 -5.83 -8.24 -4.59
N SER A 116 -5.86 -7.20 -3.75
CA SER A 116 -5.50 -5.84 -4.12
C SER A 116 -4.31 -5.38 -3.29
N THR A 117 -3.38 -4.67 -3.91
CA THR A 117 -2.21 -4.08 -3.23
C THR A 117 -2.03 -2.62 -3.62
N LEU A 118 -1.45 -1.84 -2.72
CA LEU A 118 -1.06 -0.45 -2.96
C LEU A 118 0.30 -0.21 -2.29
N THR A 119 1.27 0.33 -3.04
CA THR A 119 2.62 0.54 -2.52
C THR A 119 3.23 1.89 -2.91
N LYS A 120 4.18 2.34 -2.10
CA LYS A 120 5.16 3.38 -2.43
C LYS A 120 6.57 2.80 -2.66
N GLY A 121 6.69 1.47 -2.64
CA GLY A 121 7.86 0.72 -3.07
C GLY A 121 7.81 0.34 -4.54
N VAL A 122 8.58 -0.67 -4.93
CA VAL A 122 8.58 -1.26 -6.27
C VAL A 122 7.70 -2.51 -6.27
N LEU A 123 6.77 -2.60 -7.21
CA LEU A 123 5.99 -3.81 -7.45
C LEU A 123 6.89 -4.88 -8.08
N PRO A 124 7.08 -6.05 -7.45
CA PRO A 124 7.89 -7.11 -8.03
C PRO A 124 7.27 -7.68 -9.31
N PHE A 125 8.05 -7.85 -10.38
CA PHE A 125 7.55 -8.42 -11.64
C PHE A 125 7.01 -9.85 -11.50
N GLU A 126 7.43 -10.58 -10.45
CA GLU A 126 6.89 -11.90 -10.09
C GLU A 126 5.37 -11.90 -9.92
N LEU A 127 4.77 -10.78 -9.55
CA LEU A 127 3.31 -10.62 -9.42
C LEU A 127 2.57 -10.92 -10.73
N SER A 128 3.21 -10.72 -11.87
CA SER A 128 2.67 -11.05 -13.19
C SER A 128 2.39 -12.54 -13.40
N GLN A 129 3.01 -13.39 -12.61
CA GLN A 129 2.84 -14.85 -12.64
C GLN A 129 1.68 -15.36 -11.77
N LEU A 130 1.08 -14.46 -10.97
CA LEU A 130 -0.05 -14.79 -10.10
C LEU A 130 -1.39 -14.60 -10.82
N SER A 131 -2.52 -14.75 -10.09
CA SER A 131 -3.85 -14.60 -10.68
C SER A 131 -4.01 -13.25 -11.39
N LYS A 132 -4.54 -13.27 -12.61
CA LYS A 132 -4.83 -12.04 -13.38
C LYS A 132 -6.03 -11.26 -12.84
N GLU A 133 -6.75 -11.81 -11.89
CA GLU A 133 -7.82 -11.10 -11.17
C GLU A 133 -7.29 -10.21 -10.05
N ASN A 134 -6.00 -10.34 -9.68
CA ASN A 134 -5.38 -9.45 -8.72
C ASN A 134 -5.23 -8.02 -9.27
N GLU A 135 -5.28 -7.04 -8.36
CA GLU A 135 -5.19 -5.62 -8.67
C GLU A 135 -3.92 -5.04 -8.02
N TYR A 136 -3.00 -4.54 -8.84
CA TYR A 136 -1.72 -4.00 -8.36
C TYR A 136 -1.67 -2.49 -8.54
N GLY A 137 -1.40 -1.76 -7.45
CA GLY A 137 -1.43 -0.31 -7.45
C GLY A 137 -0.19 0.34 -6.85
N ILE A 138 0.07 1.57 -7.30
CA ILE A 138 1.04 2.47 -6.68
C ILE A 138 0.38 3.74 -6.17
N THR A 139 0.94 4.33 -5.12
CA THR A 139 0.61 5.70 -4.74
C THR A 139 1.52 6.64 -5.53
N LEU A 140 0.92 7.62 -6.23
CA LEU A 140 1.62 8.62 -7.02
C LEU A 140 0.94 9.98 -6.84
N VAL A 141 1.50 10.84 -6.00
CA VAL A 141 0.90 12.14 -5.65
C VAL A 141 1.63 13.34 -6.28
N SER A 142 2.78 13.09 -6.89
CA SER A 142 3.61 14.06 -7.58
C SER A 142 4.51 13.34 -8.59
N LEU A 143 5.13 14.10 -9.50
CA LEU A 143 6.27 13.66 -10.32
C LEU A 143 7.57 14.36 -9.91
N ASP A 144 7.51 15.19 -8.87
CA ASP A 144 8.63 15.98 -8.35
C ASP A 144 9.37 15.19 -7.26
N ASP A 145 10.62 14.84 -7.52
CA ASP A 145 11.43 14.03 -6.62
C ASP A 145 11.87 14.82 -5.37
N ASP A 146 12.01 16.15 -5.43
CA ASP A 146 12.25 16.99 -4.24
C ASP A 146 11.05 16.94 -3.29
N PHE A 147 9.82 16.88 -3.84
CA PHE A 147 8.61 16.63 -3.05
C PHE A 147 8.69 15.24 -2.38
N ARG A 148 9.07 14.19 -3.12
CA ARG A 148 9.22 12.83 -2.57
C ARG A 148 10.24 12.81 -1.43
N GLU A 149 11.43 13.35 -1.62
CA GLU A 149 12.46 13.39 -0.58
C GLU A 149 12.00 14.11 0.69
N ARG A 150 11.22 15.15 0.54
CA ARG A 150 10.69 15.92 1.65
C ARG A 150 9.56 15.22 2.39
N PHE A 151 8.61 14.60 1.68
CA PHE A 151 7.36 14.07 2.25
C PHE A 151 7.27 12.55 2.27
N GLU A 152 8.01 11.85 1.43
CA GLU A 152 8.07 10.39 1.31
C GLU A 152 9.53 9.88 1.29
N PRO A 153 10.38 10.24 2.28
CA PRO A 153 11.85 10.20 2.17
C PRO A 153 12.45 8.82 1.91
N ASN A 154 11.79 7.75 2.32
CA ASN A 154 12.32 6.38 2.17
C ASN A 154 11.45 5.54 1.21
N THR A 155 10.83 6.19 0.25
CA THR A 155 10.05 5.51 -0.78
C THR A 155 10.84 5.43 -2.08
N THR A 156 10.41 4.57 -2.98
CA THR A 156 10.97 4.45 -4.34
C THR A 156 10.73 5.76 -5.13
N PRO A 157 11.66 6.20 -5.98
CA PRO A 157 11.44 7.28 -6.94
C PRO A 157 10.17 7.08 -7.77
N PHE A 158 9.53 8.18 -8.18
CA PHE A 158 8.24 8.09 -8.86
C PHE A 158 8.32 7.41 -10.22
N ASP A 159 9.39 7.66 -10.99
CA ASP A 159 9.65 7.04 -12.29
C ASP A 159 9.84 5.53 -12.20
N GLU A 160 10.53 5.04 -11.18
CA GLU A 160 10.70 3.61 -10.93
C GLU A 160 9.37 2.94 -10.54
N ARG A 161 8.51 3.62 -9.74
CA ARG A 161 7.17 3.10 -9.42
C ARG A 161 6.32 2.97 -10.67
N ILE A 162 6.34 4.00 -11.54
CA ILE A 162 5.59 4.02 -12.80
C ILE A 162 6.09 2.93 -13.73
N ALA A 163 7.41 2.77 -13.86
CA ALA A 163 8.02 1.74 -14.71
C ALA A 163 7.59 0.33 -14.26
N ALA A 164 7.72 0.00 -12.97
CA ALA A 164 7.31 -1.30 -12.44
C ALA A 164 5.80 -1.57 -12.61
N LEU A 165 4.96 -0.54 -12.47
CA LEU A 165 3.52 -0.67 -12.70
C LEU A 165 3.21 -0.92 -14.19
N ARG A 166 3.91 -0.22 -15.09
CA ARG A 166 3.78 -0.40 -16.55
C ARG A 166 4.18 -1.81 -16.97
N ASP A 167 5.27 -2.35 -16.45
CA ASP A 167 5.70 -3.72 -16.72
C ASP A 167 4.62 -4.75 -16.35
N LEU A 168 3.93 -4.56 -15.23
CA LEU A 168 2.81 -5.41 -14.83
C LEU A 168 1.60 -5.22 -15.72
N HIS A 169 1.29 -3.99 -16.13
CA HIS A 169 0.19 -3.70 -17.05
C HIS A 169 0.44 -4.37 -18.42
N GLU A 170 1.64 -4.22 -18.99
CA GLU A 170 2.02 -4.85 -20.24
C GLU A 170 2.04 -6.38 -20.16
N ALA A 171 2.29 -6.94 -18.97
CA ALA A 171 2.13 -8.37 -18.70
C ALA A 171 0.67 -8.81 -18.52
N GLY A 172 -0.32 -7.91 -18.71
CA GLY A 172 -1.76 -8.18 -18.65
C GLY A 172 -2.33 -8.27 -17.23
N CYS A 173 -1.70 -7.62 -16.26
CA CYS A 173 -2.27 -7.47 -14.92
C CYS A 173 -3.20 -6.25 -14.86
N TYR A 174 -4.23 -6.31 -14.01
CA TYR A 174 -5.03 -5.13 -13.68
C TYR A 174 -4.21 -4.18 -12.81
N THR A 175 -4.05 -2.94 -13.26
CA THR A 175 -3.20 -1.93 -12.62
C THR A 175 -3.98 -0.68 -12.24
N TRP A 176 -3.55 -0.05 -11.14
CA TRP A 176 -4.22 1.16 -10.69
C TRP A 176 -3.28 2.13 -9.97
N VAL A 177 -3.69 3.39 -9.91
CA VAL A 177 -2.93 4.45 -9.23
C VAL A 177 -3.83 5.14 -8.21
N SER A 178 -3.30 5.32 -7.01
CA SER A 178 -3.88 6.21 -6.00
C SER A 178 -3.13 7.54 -6.03
N ILE A 179 -3.80 8.59 -6.49
CA ILE A 179 -3.34 9.99 -6.40
C ILE A 179 -3.86 10.56 -5.07
N GLU A 180 -3.48 9.91 -3.97
CA GLU A 180 -3.94 10.26 -2.62
C GLU A 180 -2.80 10.08 -1.60
N PRO A 181 -2.52 11.10 -0.79
CA PRO A 181 -3.20 12.40 -0.66
C PRO A 181 -2.65 13.46 -1.63
N TYR A 182 -3.48 13.99 -2.54
CA TYR A 182 -3.06 15.04 -3.48
C TYR A 182 -2.81 16.36 -2.74
N PRO A 183 -1.61 16.96 -2.85
CA PRO A 183 -1.25 18.17 -2.11
C PRO A 183 -1.88 19.43 -2.70
N THR A 184 -2.08 20.44 -1.85
CA THR A 184 -2.55 21.77 -2.26
C THR A 184 -1.43 22.60 -2.90
N PRO A 185 -1.75 23.60 -3.75
CA PRO A 185 -0.75 24.41 -4.47
C PRO A 185 0.25 25.19 -3.61
N ASN A 186 -0.06 25.42 -2.32
CA ASN A 186 0.88 26.03 -1.38
C ASN A 186 1.92 25.05 -0.82
N ILE A 187 1.70 23.75 -0.99
CA ILE A 187 2.67 22.70 -0.65
C ILE A 187 3.59 22.42 -1.83
N ILE A 188 3.00 22.26 -3.01
CA ILE A 188 3.70 22.10 -4.28
C ILE A 188 2.87 22.65 -5.42
N LYS A 189 3.48 23.39 -6.32
CA LYS A 189 2.87 23.84 -7.57
C LYS A 189 3.14 22.77 -8.62
N GLN A 190 2.12 22.02 -8.99
CA GLN A 190 2.18 20.98 -10.01
C GLN A 190 0.89 20.95 -10.82
N ASN A 191 0.96 20.38 -12.01
CA ASN A 191 -0.19 20.16 -12.87
C ASN A 191 -0.67 18.70 -12.71
N LEU A 192 -1.96 18.52 -12.43
CA LEU A 192 -2.55 17.17 -12.34
C LEU A 192 -2.53 16.45 -13.70
N ASP A 193 -2.66 17.20 -14.82
CA ASP A 193 -2.66 16.62 -16.15
C ASP A 193 -1.35 15.89 -16.46
N ASP A 194 -0.21 16.39 -15.99
CA ASP A 194 1.11 15.74 -16.17
C ASP A 194 1.14 14.36 -15.46
N ILE A 195 0.54 14.28 -14.26
CA ILE A 195 0.44 13.01 -13.54
C ILE A 195 -0.51 12.05 -14.29
N LEU A 196 -1.65 12.54 -14.75
CA LEU A 196 -2.62 11.73 -15.49
C LEU A 196 -2.03 11.21 -16.81
N GLU A 197 -1.24 12.03 -17.52
CA GLU A 197 -0.53 11.60 -18.74
C GLU A 197 0.50 10.51 -18.43
N ALA A 198 1.28 10.66 -17.35
CA ALA A 198 2.30 9.69 -16.97
C ALA A 198 1.72 8.30 -16.65
N VAL A 199 0.48 8.24 -16.16
CA VAL A 199 -0.20 7.00 -15.76
C VAL A 199 -1.43 6.65 -16.59
N GLY A 200 -1.61 7.27 -17.76
CA GLY A 200 -2.77 7.08 -18.65
C GLY A 200 -2.95 5.64 -19.17
N PHE A 201 -2.02 4.74 -18.91
CA PHE A 201 -2.08 3.32 -19.28
C PHE A 201 -2.84 2.44 -18.27
N VAL A 202 -3.06 2.89 -17.03
CA VAL A 202 -3.65 2.06 -15.97
C VAL A 202 -5.16 1.87 -16.13
N ASP A 203 -5.69 0.81 -15.53
CA ASP A 203 -7.11 0.46 -15.58
C ASP A 203 -7.98 1.32 -14.67
N ARG A 204 -7.41 1.85 -13.57
CA ARG A 204 -8.14 2.65 -12.59
C ARG A 204 -7.28 3.73 -11.96
N ILE A 205 -7.87 4.89 -11.71
CA ILE A 205 -7.28 5.96 -10.91
C ILE A 205 -8.23 6.27 -9.75
N VAL A 206 -7.67 6.36 -8.55
CA VAL A 206 -8.35 6.86 -7.35
C VAL A 206 -7.75 8.21 -7.00
N PHE A 207 -8.60 9.20 -6.75
CA PHE A 207 -8.16 10.57 -6.46
C PHE A 207 -8.71 11.02 -5.11
N GLY A 208 -7.82 11.52 -4.24
CA GLY A 208 -8.20 12.06 -2.94
C GLY A 208 -7.29 13.21 -2.51
N ARG A 209 -7.91 14.28 -2.02
CA ARG A 209 -7.17 15.45 -1.53
C ARG A 209 -6.44 15.17 -0.22
N MET A 210 -5.37 15.91 0.04
CA MET A 210 -4.67 15.89 1.32
C MET A 210 -5.54 16.48 2.44
N HIS A 211 -5.63 15.77 3.56
CA HIS A 211 -6.33 16.17 4.77
C HIS A 211 -5.39 16.24 5.97
N TYR A 212 -5.85 16.86 7.06
CA TYR A 212 -5.17 16.89 8.36
C TYR A 212 -3.74 17.49 8.35
N ASN A 213 -3.38 18.19 7.30
CA ASN A 213 -2.13 18.93 7.19
C ASN A 213 -2.36 20.40 7.51
N LYS A 214 -1.55 20.98 8.40
CA LYS A 214 -1.68 22.40 8.79
C LYS A 214 -1.60 23.33 7.57
N LEU A 215 -0.69 23.06 6.64
CA LEU A 215 -0.55 23.85 5.41
C LEU A 215 -1.80 23.80 4.53
N VAL A 216 -2.50 22.66 4.49
CA VAL A 216 -3.79 22.54 3.77
C VAL A 216 -4.86 23.40 4.45
N THR A 217 -4.92 23.38 5.78
CA THR A 217 -5.88 24.20 6.54
C THR A 217 -5.62 25.70 6.37
N GLU A 218 -4.37 26.10 6.21
CA GLU A 218 -4.00 27.50 5.95
C GLU A 218 -4.28 27.95 4.51
N TYR A 219 -4.46 27.03 3.57
CA TYR A 219 -4.78 27.31 2.17
C TYR A 219 -6.28 27.55 1.92
N THR A 220 -7.13 26.90 2.70
CA THR A 220 -8.60 26.99 2.61
C THR A 220 -9.14 28.11 3.49
#